data_48b89acfaf332bdbae11779146f69124
#
_entry.id   48b89acfaf332bdbae11779146f69124
#
_cell.length_a   1.000
_cell.length_b   1.000
_cell.length_c   1.000
_cell.angle_alpha   90.00
_cell.angle_beta   90.00
_cell.angle_gamma   90.00
#
_symmetry.space_group_name_H-M   'P 1'
#
loop_
_entity.id
_entity.type
_entity.pdbx_description
1 polymer ?
#
loop_
_entity_poly.entity_id
_entity_poly.type
_entity_poly.pdbx_seq_one_letter_code
_entity_poly.pdbx_strand_id
1 'polypeptide(L)'
;MTKARFFLLLSALSVCFVAMGESKSEQLLSEADSLYAVQQYQQALSRAQEALPLAKGTDVEADVLNLLAVINIRLSDYEEAAKYAKQCYALDEKTGDPDVMSSSLNTLAAIYMGANQPKEAEKYVLKGIEQAEKANNPSRMAVLQAMASEVYHAQGDDEKALPYIEKAYEIDKQSGNEGRAMVRLAQKASVLIGLHNYQEAETTLKEVIPFLRQTPDRQSLGIALNKLGMALFSQKREQEAVPYFQEAADIFQQLGDPYNEVHARRGLYESLWKQNPDEAKLQLDRFNDLKDSIYNNVSADKLAKYNAEFGNDWLQIENHEQRQAKLWAILAAVIAVILAVAIWFYMRYRHQKQIRINAELSERIKELREKYDILNEQYDNALATGNNDDGEELDATDNEFLSKTINVINELILTGQIDANHVAERLGLSLYQFRQRLAALTDETPQSFIQTIRMRRARHLLDNHPEMNISEVAMLCAYNDTPNFTRAFKRTFGMTPTQYLEKQQ
;
A
#
# COMPACT_ATOMS: atom_id res chain seq x y z
N MET A 1 5.09 47.05 -43.75
CA MET A 1 3.81 46.32 -44.02
C MET A 1 3.88 44.81 -43.70
N THR A 2 4.72 44.34 -42.82
CA THR A 2 4.97 42.89 -42.58
C THR A 2 4.60 42.39 -41.17
N LYS A 3 4.46 43.28 -40.19
CA LYS A 3 4.06 42.84 -38.82
C LYS A 3 2.53 42.73 -38.61
N ALA A 4 1.73 43.54 -39.35
CA ALA A 4 0.29 43.49 -39.26
C ALA A 4 -0.34 42.24 -39.93
N ARG A 5 0.31 41.70 -40.98
CA ARG A 5 -0.16 40.46 -41.65
C ARG A 5 0.17 39.21 -40.83
N PHE A 6 1.24 39.21 -40.01
CA PHE A 6 1.57 38.10 -39.14
C PHE A 6 0.64 38.01 -37.94
N PHE A 7 0.18 39.14 -37.39
CA PHE A 7 -0.81 39.19 -36.31
C PHE A 7 -2.21 38.79 -36.78
N LEU A 8 -2.59 39.14 -38.04
CA LEU A 8 -3.85 38.69 -38.62
C LEU A 8 -3.89 37.19 -38.96
N LEU A 9 -2.74 36.59 -39.30
CA LEU A 9 -2.62 35.13 -39.48
C LEU A 9 -2.63 34.36 -38.14
N LEU A 10 -2.03 34.91 -37.09
CA LEU A 10 -2.11 34.32 -35.74
C LEU A 10 -3.51 34.45 -35.12
N SER A 11 -4.21 35.57 -35.35
CA SER A 11 -5.61 35.72 -34.92
C SER A 11 -6.59 34.87 -35.75
N ALA A 12 -6.33 34.66 -37.04
CA ALA A 12 -7.10 33.74 -37.86
C ALA A 12 -6.84 32.26 -37.50
N LEU A 13 -5.63 31.88 -37.12
CA LEU A 13 -5.30 30.55 -36.57
C LEU A 13 -5.88 30.35 -35.15
N SER A 14 -5.93 31.37 -34.30
CA SER A 14 -6.56 31.25 -32.98
C SER A 14 -8.08 31.24 -33.04
N VAL A 15 -8.70 31.84 -34.05
CA VAL A 15 -10.15 31.77 -34.32
C VAL A 15 -10.53 30.45 -34.99
N CYS A 16 -9.64 29.83 -35.78
CA CYS A 16 -9.86 28.47 -36.30
C CYS A 16 -9.72 27.37 -35.18
N PHE A 17 -9.02 27.66 -34.08
CA PHE A 17 -8.91 26.70 -32.94
C PHE A 17 -10.10 26.78 -31.98
N VAL A 18 -10.94 27.80 -32.04
CA VAL A 18 -12.17 27.99 -31.22
C VAL A 18 -13.44 27.56 -32.00
N ALA A 19 -13.32 27.26 -33.30
CA ALA A 19 -14.42 26.72 -34.13
C ALA A 19 -14.14 25.24 -34.51
N MET A 20 -13.60 24.43 -33.60
CA MET A 20 -13.84 22.98 -33.63
C MET A 20 -15.26 22.77 -33.12
N GLY A 21 -16.24 22.80 -34.01
CA GLY A 21 -17.59 22.37 -33.69
C GLY A 21 -17.55 20.96 -33.12
N GLU A 22 -18.46 20.68 -32.21
CA GLU A 22 -18.66 19.35 -31.63
C GLU A 22 -18.57 18.27 -32.71
N SER A 23 -17.86 17.22 -32.46
CA SER A 23 -17.79 16.10 -33.39
C SER A 23 -19.18 15.49 -33.57
N LYS A 24 -19.44 14.84 -34.69
CA LYS A 24 -20.76 14.22 -34.93
C LYS A 24 -21.11 13.18 -33.84
N SER A 25 -20.10 12.52 -33.26
CA SER A 25 -20.28 11.60 -32.12
C SER A 25 -20.71 12.31 -30.84
N GLU A 26 -20.13 13.49 -30.53
CA GLU A 26 -20.49 14.32 -29.40
C GLU A 26 -21.93 14.86 -29.53
N GLN A 27 -22.31 15.33 -30.71
CA GLN A 27 -23.69 15.78 -30.96
C GLN A 27 -24.70 14.65 -30.73
N LEU A 28 -24.44 13.47 -31.31
CA LEU A 28 -25.33 12.31 -31.15
C LEU A 28 -25.38 11.82 -29.70
N LEU A 29 -24.28 11.87 -28.96
CA LEU A 29 -24.22 11.57 -27.53
C LEU A 29 -25.08 12.56 -26.75
N SER A 30 -24.95 13.85 -26.98
CA SER A 30 -25.74 14.90 -26.33
C SER A 30 -27.25 14.77 -26.65
N GLU A 31 -27.63 14.42 -27.90
CA GLU A 31 -29.00 14.11 -28.27
C GLU A 31 -29.52 12.87 -27.50
N ALA A 32 -28.71 11.82 -27.41
CA ALA A 32 -29.08 10.60 -26.69
C ALA A 32 -29.26 10.86 -25.20
N ASP A 33 -28.36 11.63 -24.57
CA ASP A 33 -28.49 12.04 -23.15
C ASP A 33 -29.77 12.85 -22.90
N SER A 34 -30.08 13.79 -23.81
CA SER A 34 -31.28 14.60 -23.72
C SER A 34 -32.54 13.74 -23.82
N LEU A 35 -32.56 12.76 -24.70
CA LEU A 35 -33.66 11.79 -24.87
C LEU A 35 -33.77 10.87 -23.65
N TYR A 36 -32.65 10.42 -23.10
CA TYR A 36 -32.60 9.63 -21.88
C TYR A 36 -33.17 10.40 -20.68
N ALA A 37 -32.80 11.67 -20.53
CA ALA A 37 -33.28 12.52 -19.44
C ALA A 37 -34.84 12.72 -19.47
N VAL A 38 -35.44 12.72 -20.65
CA VAL A 38 -36.90 12.78 -20.82
C VAL A 38 -37.53 11.38 -20.95
N GLN A 39 -36.80 10.32 -20.61
CA GLN A 39 -37.27 8.93 -20.55
C GLN A 39 -37.67 8.31 -21.90
N GLN A 40 -37.21 8.90 -23.00
CA GLN A 40 -37.43 8.36 -24.35
C GLN A 40 -36.35 7.31 -24.71
N TYR A 41 -36.32 6.23 -23.92
CA TYR A 41 -35.21 5.26 -23.90
C TYR A 41 -34.93 4.60 -25.26
N GLN A 42 -35.98 4.26 -26.05
CA GLN A 42 -35.81 3.66 -27.39
C GLN A 42 -35.17 4.61 -28.39
N GLN A 43 -35.53 5.90 -28.34
CA GLN A 43 -34.94 6.90 -29.18
C GLN A 43 -33.51 7.24 -28.74
N ALA A 44 -33.29 7.32 -27.42
CA ALA A 44 -31.95 7.46 -26.86
C ALA A 44 -31.02 6.33 -27.31
N LEU A 45 -31.51 5.07 -27.26
CA LEU A 45 -30.76 3.89 -27.72
C LEU A 45 -30.35 4.02 -29.17
N SER A 46 -31.30 4.43 -30.07
CA SER A 46 -30.97 4.61 -31.49
C SER A 46 -29.87 5.65 -31.69
N ARG A 47 -29.94 6.79 -31.00
CA ARG A 47 -28.93 7.87 -31.15
C ARG A 47 -27.58 7.44 -30.60
N ALA A 48 -27.54 6.77 -29.45
CA ALA A 48 -26.31 6.28 -28.88
C ALA A 48 -25.67 5.17 -29.74
N GLN A 49 -26.47 4.29 -30.37
CA GLN A 49 -25.98 3.30 -31.32
C GLN A 49 -25.42 3.92 -32.61
N GLU A 50 -26.01 5.03 -33.09
CA GLU A 50 -25.47 5.82 -34.21
C GLU A 50 -24.12 6.51 -33.82
N ALA A 51 -23.99 6.93 -32.56
CA ALA A 51 -22.78 7.57 -32.07
C ALA A 51 -21.60 6.58 -31.95
N LEU A 52 -21.83 5.33 -31.54
CA LEU A 52 -20.79 4.37 -31.18
C LEU A 52 -19.73 4.13 -32.29
N PRO A 53 -20.08 3.85 -33.56
CA PRO A 53 -19.07 3.65 -34.61
C PRO A 53 -18.25 4.91 -34.91
N LEU A 54 -18.80 6.10 -34.65
CA LEU A 54 -18.14 7.39 -34.85
C LEU A 54 -17.23 7.76 -33.66
N ALA A 55 -17.59 7.28 -32.49
CA ALA A 55 -16.84 7.51 -31.24
C ALA A 55 -15.63 6.58 -31.09
N LYS A 56 -15.57 5.49 -31.86
CA LYS A 56 -14.53 4.45 -31.70
C LYS A 56 -13.11 5.00 -31.81
N GLY A 57 -12.32 4.82 -30.75
CA GLY A 57 -10.95 5.33 -30.66
C GLY A 57 -10.84 6.82 -30.35
N THR A 58 -11.95 7.48 -29.98
CA THR A 58 -11.97 8.87 -29.52
C THR A 58 -12.20 8.94 -28.00
N ASP A 59 -12.03 10.12 -27.42
CA ASP A 59 -12.20 10.36 -25.98
C ASP A 59 -13.64 10.12 -25.49
N VAL A 60 -14.64 10.17 -26.39
CA VAL A 60 -16.06 9.98 -26.05
C VAL A 60 -16.53 8.52 -26.19
N GLU A 61 -15.68 7.59 -26.62
CA GLU A 61 -16.08 6.18 -26.78
C GLU A 61 -16.60 5.57 -25.48
N ALA A 62 -15.92 5.83 -24.37
CA ALA A 62 -16.31 5.33 -23.05
C ALA A 62 -17.67 5.90 -22.60
N ASP A 63 -17.91 7.19 -22.84
CA ASP A 63 -19.18 7.85 -22.48
C ASP A 63 -20.35 7.26 -23.28
N VAL A 64 -20.19 7.05 -24.59
CA VAL A 64 -21.20 6.41 -25.44
C VAL A 64 -21.50 4.98 -24.97
N LEU A 65 -20.47 4.20 -24.65
CA LEU A 65 -20.63 2.83 -24.13
C LEU A 65 -21.34 2.82 -22.78
N ASN A 66 -20.99 3.72 -21.87
CA ASN A 66 -21.66 3.85 -20.58
C ASN A 66 -23.13 4.26 -20.75
N LEU A 67 -23.43 5.22 -21.61
CA LEU A 67 -24.82 5.62 -21.90
C LEU A 67 -25.63 4.46 -22.48
N LEU A 68 -25.07 3.71 -23.44
CA LEU A 68 -25.68 2.51 -24.00
C LEU A 68 -25.98 1.46 -22.90
N ALA A 69 -25.05 1.25 -21.98
CA ALA A 69 -25.24 0.34 -20.85
C ALA A 69 -26.41 0.80 -19.96
N VAL A 70 -26.43 2.09 -19.59
CA VAL A 70 -27.47 2.66 -18.72
C VAL A 70 -28.84 2.65 -19.40
N ILE A 71 -28.92 2.94 -20.69
CA ILE A 71 -30.18 2.85 -21.47
C ILE A 71 -30.70 1.40 -21.47
N ASN A 72 -29.83 0.43 -21.72
CA ASN A 72 -30.22 -0.98 -21.74
C ASN A 72 -30.66 -1.50 -20.37
N ILE A 73 -30.11 -0.99 -19.25
CA ILE A 73 -30.63 -1.24 -17.91
C ILE A 73 -32.09 -0.81 -17.82
N ARG A 74 -32.44 0.40 -18.32
CA ARG A 74 -33.82 0.92 -18.31
C ARG A 74 -34.76 0.10 -19.18
N LEU A 75 -34.25 -0.46 -20.24
CA LEU A 75 -34.99 -1.37 -21.13
C LEU A 75 -35.02 -2.81 -20.64
N SER A 76 -34.40 -3.11 -19.49
CA SER A 76 -34.26 -4.46 -18.91
C SER A 76 -33.49 -5.44 -19.83
N ASP A 77 -32.67 -4.93 -20.75
CA ASP A 77 -31.77 -5.76 -21.54
C ASP A 77 -30.40 -5.84 -20.87
N TYR A 78 -30.32 -6.65 -19.85
CA TYR A 78 -29.12 -6.77 -19.01
C TYR A 78 -27.95 -7.44 -19.72
N GLU A 79 -28.18 -8.22 -20.78
CA GLU A 79 -27.15 -8.85 -21.59
C GLU A 79 -26.39 -7.77 -22.41
N GLU A 80 -27.10 -6.96 -23.18
CA GLU A 80 -26.50 -5.87 -23.94
C GLU A 80 -25.93 -4.79 -23.00
N ALA A 81 -26.60 -4.49 -21.89
CA ALA A 81 -26.07 -3.59 -20.88
C ALA A 81 -24.71 -4.04 -20.37
N ALA A 82 -24.56 -5.32 -19.99
CA ALA A 82 -23.31 -5.88 -19.50
C ALA A 82 -22.20 -5.87 -20.55
N LYS A 83 -22.55 -6.12 -21.81
CA LYS A 83 -21.61 -6.07 -22.94
C LYS A 83 -21.01 -4.67 -23.12
N TYR A 84 -21.85 -3.63 -23.13
CA TYR A 84 -21.37 -2.26 -23.23
C TYR A 84 -20.60 -1.80 -21.99
N ALA A 85 -21.09 -2.10 -20.80
CA ALA A 85 -20.43 -1.73 -19.55
C ALA A 85 -19.05 -2.38 -19.39
N LYS A 86 -18.88 -3.64 -19.82
CA LYS A 86 -17.56 -4.32 -19.79
C LYS A 86 -16.59 -3.70 -20.81
N GLN A 87 -17.08 -3.31 -21.99
CA GLN A 87 -16.26 -2.59 -22.97
C GLN A 87 -15.83 -1.21 -22.43
N CYS A 88 -16.75 -0.46 -21.80
CA CYS A 88 -16.46 0.79 -21.13
C CYS A 88 -15.39 0.60 -20.06
N TYR A 89 -15.60 -0.34 -19.15
CA TYR A 89 -14.63 -0.63 -18.07
C TYR A 89 -13.24 -1.01 -18.61
N ALA A 90 -13.16 -1.77 -19.70
CA ALA A 90 -11.89 -2.15 -20.33
C ALA A 90 -11.14 -0.95 -20.96
N LEU A 91 -11.86 0.10 -21.39
CA LEU A 91 -11.26 1.36 -21.80
C LEU A 91 -10.77 2.16 -20.59
N ASP A 92 -11.60 2.29 -19.54
CA ASP A 92 -11.29 3.01 -18.32
C ASP A 92 -10.07 2.39 -17.60
N GLU A 93 -9.97 1.07 -17.56
CA GLU A 93 -8.83 0.36 -16.99
C GLU A 93 -7.51 0.69 -17.71
N LYS A 94 -7.54 0.89 -19.04
CA LYS A 94 -6.35 1.33 -19.79
C LYS A 94 -5.91 2.76 -19.47
N THR A 95 -6.86 3.63 -19.11
CA THR A 95 -6.53 5.00 -18.69
C THR A 95 -5.84 5.01 -17.32
N GLY A 96 -6.16 4.04 -16.46
CA GLY A 96 -5.70 3.97 -15.08
C GLY A 96 -6.31 5.06 -14.18
N ASP A 97 -7.35 5.78 -14.65
CA ASP A 97 -8.03 6.80 -13.86
C ASP A 97 -9.05 6.16 -12.89
N PRO A 98 -8.82 6.26 -11.57
CA PRO A 98 -9.70 5.62 -10.60
C PRO A 98 -11.13 6.17 -10.60
N ASP A 99 -11.36 7.44 -10.99
CA ASP A 99 -12.71 8.03 -10.99
C ASP A 99 -13.58 7.39 -12.08
N VAL A 100 -13.09 7.33 -13.32
CA VAL A 100 -13.86 6.72 -14.42
C VAL A 100 -14.02 5.20 -14.19
N MET A 101 -12.98 4.51 -13.70
CA MET A 101 -13.08 3.10 -13.33
C MET A 101 -14.16 2.85 -12.28
N SER A 102 -14.27 3.72 -11.27
CA SER A 102 -15.31 3.60 -10.23
C SER A 102 -16.71 3.83 -10.79
N SER A 103 -16.84 4.66 -11.82
CA SER A 103 -18.10 4.88 -12.52
C SER A 103 -18.58 3.63 -13.26
N SER A 104 -17.72 3.05 -14.08
CA SER A 104 -18.02 1.82 -14.83
C SER A 104 -18.34 0.64 -13.92
N LEU A 105 -17.62 0.52 -12.79
CA LEU A 105 -17.88 -0.51 -11.78
C LEU A 105 -19.25 -0.33 -11.12
N ASN A 106 -19.68 0.91 -10.87
CA ASN A 106 -21.04 1.19 -10.40
C ASN A 106 -22.11 0.79 -11.43
N THR A 107 -21.87 1.06 -12.71
CA THR A 107 -22.78 0.65 -13.79
C THR A 107 -22.88 -0.88 -13.87
N LEU A 108 -21.76 -1.60 -13.76
CA LEU A 108 -21.77 -3.06 -13.69
C LEU A 108 -22.54 -3.56 -12.48
N ALA A 109 -22.34 -3.00 -11.29
CA ALA A 109 -23.11 -3.35 -10.10
C ALA A 109 -24.62 -3.15 -10.31
N ALA A 110 -25.03 -2.03 -10.91
CA ALA A 110 -26.43 -1.74 -11.23
C ALA A 110 -27.03 -2.77 -12.21
N ILE A 111 -26.28 -3.23 -13.20
CA ILE A 111 -26.71 -4.28 -14.14
C ILE A 111 -27.01 -5.59 -13.40
N TYR A 112 -26.10 -6.03 -12.53
CA TYR A 112 -26.26 -7.27 -11.78
C TYR A 112 -27.39 -7.17 -10.73
N MET A 113 -27.58 -5.98 -10.14
CA MET A 113 -28.73 -5.72 -9.29
C MET A 113 -30.04 -5.83 -10.07
N GLY A 114 -30.15 -5.18 -11.24
CA GLY A 114 -31.33 -5.27 -12.11
C GLY A 114 -31.62 -6.69 -12.58
N ALA A 115 -30.59 -7.49 -12.81
CA ALA A 115 -30.69 -8.90 -13.17
C ALA A 115 -30.96 -9.83 -11.98
N ASN A 116 -31.23 -9.28 -10.79
CA ASN A 116 -31.44 -10.04 -9.54
C ASN A 116 -30.28 -10.95 -9.14
N GLN A 117 -29.04 -10.48 -9.38
CA GLN A 117 -27.79 -11.17 -9.04
C GLN A 117 -26.97 -10.34 -8.02
N PRO A 118 -27.45 -10.10 -6.79
CA PRO A 118 -26.83 -9.20 -5.85
C PRO A 118 -25.43 -9.67 -5.36
N LYS A 119 -25.16 -10.98 -5.39
CA LYS A 119 -23.82 -11.51 -5.06
C LYS A 119 -22.76 -11.15 -6.08
N GLU A 120 -23.14 -11.09 -7.37
CA GLU A 120 -22.22 -10.60 -8.41
C GLU A 120 -22.06 -9.07 -8.32
N ALA A 121 -23.17 -8.35 -8.07
CA ALA A 121 -23.13 -6.90 -7.86
C ALA A 121 -22.21 -6.48 -6.73
N GLU A 122 -22.15 -7.26 -5.64
CA GLU A 122 -21.27 -7.02 -4.49
C GLU A 122 -19.80 -6.91 -4.89
N LYS A 123 -19.31 -7.80 -5.77
CA LYS A 123 -17.93 -7.78 -6.25
C LYS A 123 -17.58 -6.46 -6.93
N TYR A 124 -18.47 -5.99 -7.79
CA TYR A 124 -18.25 -4.75 -8.55
C TYR A 124 -18.36 -3.50 -7.67
N VAL A 125 -19.33 -3.46 -6.77
CA VAL A 125 -19.51 -2.29 -5.90
C VAL A 125 -18.36 -2.13 -4.92
N LEU A 126 -17.83 -3.22 -4.34
CA LEU A 126 -16.71 -3.16 -3.43
C LEU A 126 -15.43 -2.71 -4.15
N LYS A 127 -15.17 -3.22 -5.36
CA LYS A 127 -14.06 -2.75 -6.21
C LYS A 127 -14.24 -1.27 -6.60
N GLY A 128 -15.50 -0.86 -6.89
CA GLY A 128 -15.82 0.54 -7.17
C GLY A 128 -15.51 1.47 -6.00
N ILE A 129 -15.86 1.08 -4.78
CA ILE A 129 -15.54 1.83 -3.56
C ILE A 129 -14.02 2.03 -3.42
N GLU A 130 -13.22 0.97 -3.63
CA GLU A 130 -11.76 1.05 -3.58
C GLU A 130 -11.21 2.06 -4.61
N GLN A 131 -11.75 2.07 -5.83
CA GLN A 131 -11.34 3.05 -6.85
C GLN A 131 -11.79 4.47 -6.50
N ALA A 132 -13.00 4.66 -5.97
CA ALA A 132 -13.49 5.98 -5.54
C ALA A 132 -12.68 6.55 -4.36
N GLU A 133 -12.16 5.71 -3.48
CA GLU A 133 -11.23 6.11 -2.43
C GLU A 133 -9.92 6.64 -3.02
N LYS A 134 -9.36 5.94 -4.00
CA LYS A 134 -8.14 6.37 -4.71
C LYS A 134 -8.34 7.68 -5.47
N ALA A 135 -9.52 7.86 -6.08
CA ALA A 135 -9.90 9.07 -6.79
C ALA A 135 -10.14 10.27 -5.85
N ASN A 136 -10.33 10.03 -4.55
CA ASN A 136 -10.73 11.05 -3.57
C ASN A 136 -11.96 11.86 -4.02
N ASN A 137 -12.96 11.18 -4.61
CA ASN A 137 -14.20 11.77 -5.11
C ASN A 137 -15.38 11.47 -4.17
N PRO A 138 -15.78 12.42 -3.27
CA PRO A 138 -16.85 12.20 -2.33
C PRO A 138 -18.21 11.89 -3.00
N SER A 139 -18.53 12.55 -4.11
CA SER A 139 -19.79 12.34 -4.83
C SER A 139 -19.87 10.92 -5.38
N ARG A 140 -18.80 10.40 -5.95
CA ARG A 140 -18.71 9.02 -6.43
C ARG A 140 -18.79 8.04 -5.26
N MET A 141 -18.11 8.34 -4.18
CA MET A 141 -18.16 7.55 -2.95
C MET A 141 -19.59 7.42 -2.42
N ALA A 142 -20.36 8.51 -2.34
CA ALA A 142 -21.75 8.47 -1.89
C ALA A 142 -22.64 7.57 -2.77
N VAL A 143 -22.44 7.61 -4.09
CA VAL A 143 -23.18 6.75 -5.04
C VAL A 143 -22.87 5.28 -4.79
N LEU A 144 -21.61 4.92 -4.68
CA LEU A 144 -21.18 3.54 -4.47
C LEU A 144 -21.54 3.01 -3.08
N GLN A 145 -21.47 3.83 -2.05
CA GLN A 145 -21.95 3.47 -0.70
C GLN A 145 -23.45 3.16 -0.73
N ALA A 146 -24.26 3.98 -1.42
CA ALA A 146 -25.69 3.70 -1.58
C ALA A 146 -25.94 2.41 -2.38
N MET A 147 -25.20 2.18 -3.44
CA MET A 147 -25.28 0.93 -4.21
C MET A 147 -24.91 -0.28 -3.36
N ALA A 148 -23.87 -0.19 -2.53
CA ALA A 148 -23.51 -1.26 -1.59
C ALA A 148 -24.62 -1.56 -0.60
N SER A 149 -25.29 -0.53 -0.08
CA SER A 149 -26.45 -0.70 0.78
C SER A 149 -27.58 -1.44 0.06
N GLU A 150 -27.89 -1.06 -1.18
CA GLU A 150 -28.92 -1.75 -1.98
C GLU A 150 -28.57 -3.22 -2.23
N VAL A 151 -27.30 -3.50 -2.50
CA VAL A 151 -26.78 -4.87 -2.70
C VAL A 151 -26.96 -5.72 -1.45
N TYR A 152 -26.55 -5.23 -0.27
CA TYR A 152 -26.72 -5.98 0.97
C TYR A 152 -28.19 -6.12 1.38
N HIS A 153 -29.00 -5.08 1.19
CA HIS A 153 -30.44 -5.16 1.38
C HIS A 153 -31.09 -6.23 0.49
N ALA A 154 -30.72 -6.30 -0.79
CA ALA A 154 -31.19 -7.33 -1.71
C ALA A 154 -30.71 -8.75 -1.36
N GLN A 155 -29.61 -8.88 -0.64
CA GLN A 155 -29.13 -10.15 -0.08
C GLN A 155 -29.86 -10.52 1.23
N GLY A 156 -30.68 -9.61 1.80
CA GLY A 156 -31.34 -9.76 3.11
C GLY A 156 -30.42 -9.47 4.30
N ASP A 157 -29.27 -8.84 4.07
CA ASP A 157 -28.31 -8.46 5.12
C ASP A 157 -28.43 -6.97 5.44
N ASP A 158 -29.58 -6.62 6.04
CA ASP A 158 -29.92 -5.23 6.35
C ASP A 158 -29.03 -4.63 7.44
N GLU A 159 -28.45 -5.45 8.32
CA GLU A 159 -27.49 -5.01 9.33
C GLU A 159 -26.21 -4.48 8.66
N LYS A 160 -25.74 -5.11 7.58
CA LYS A 160 -24.64 -4.59 6.78
C LYS A 160 -25.04 -3.43 5.89
N ALA A 161 -26.28 -3.42 5.36
CA ALA A 161 -26.75 -2.37 4.48
C ALA A 161 -26.81 -0.99 5.17
N LEU A 162 -27.21 -0.95 6.45
CA LEU A 162 -27.45 0.29 7.19
C LEU A 162 -26.23 1.22 7.25
N PRO A 163 -25.03 0.79 7.68
CA PRO A 163 -23.86 1.69 7.74
C PRO A 163 -23.46 2.26 6.38
N TYR A 164 -23.67 1.52 5.29
CA TYR A 164 -23.38 2.01 3.95
C TYR A 164 -24.31 3.17 3.54
N ILE A 165 -25.62 3.05 3.76
CA ILE A 165 -26.55 4.12 3.39
C ILE A 165 -26.41 5.34 4.31
N GLU A 166 -26.09 5.15 5.58
CA GLU A 166 -25.79 6.25 6.49
C GLU A 166 -24.56 7.03 6.04
N LYS A 167 -23.49 6.34 5.64
CA LYS A 167 -22.29 6.97 5.09
C LYS A 167 -22.59 7.73 3.79
N ALA A 168 -23.40 7.16 2.90
CA ALA A 168 -23.81 7.85 1.68
C ALA A 168 -24.59 9.14 1.99
N TYR A 169 -25.54 9.08 2.94
CA TYR A 169 -26.32 10.22 3.39
C TYR A 169 -25.42 11.34 3.96
N GLU A 170 -24.50 10.99 4.86
CA GLU A 170 -23.62 11.96 5.48
C GLU A 170 -22.72 12.66 4.44
N ILE A 171 -22.21 11.92 3.46
CA ILE A 171 -21.39 12.50 2.38
C ILE A 171 -22.21 13.48 1.53
N ASP A 172 -23.42 13.09 1.08
CA ASP A 172 -24.28 13.95 0.25
C ASP A 172 -24.73 15.19 1.05
N LYS A 173 -25.01 15.06 2.34
CA LYS A 173 -25.36 16.15 3.26
C LYS A 173 -24.19 17.14 3.47
N GLN A 174 -23.01 16.63 3.74
CA GLN A 174 -21.79 17.46 3.92
C GLN A 174 -21.40 18.19 2.62
N SER A 175 -21.71 17.59 1.47
CA SER A 175 -21.46 18.19 0.16
C SER A 175 -22.53 19.24 -0.23
N GLY A 176 -23.52 19.50 0.63
CA GLY A 176 -24.62 20.43 0.36
C GLY A 176 -25.61 19.95 -0.71
N ASN A 177 -25.59 18.66 -1.05
CA ASN A 177 -26.49 18.09 -2.04
C ASN A 177 -27.79 17.58 -1.38
N GLU A 178 -28.65 18.52 -1.00
CA GLU A 178 -29.88 18.23 -0.27
C GLU A 178 -30.78 17.23 -1.02
N GLY A 179 -30.91 17.37 -2.34
CA GLY A 179 -31.72 16.46 -3.16
C GLY A 179 -31.26 15.00 -3.06
N ARG A 180 -29.95 14.77 -3.21
CA ARG A 180 -29.39 13.42 -3.06
C ARG A 180 -29.51 12.92 -1.62
N ALA A 181 -29.25 13.76 -0.63
CA ALA A 181 -29.39 13.38 0.78
C ALA A 181 -30.81 12.90 1.08
N MET A 182 -31.86 13.57 0.55
CA MET A 182 -33.24 13.12 0.70
C MET A 182 -33.50 11.75 0.03
N VAL A 183 -32.93 11.52 -1.15
CA VAL A 183 -32.99 10.19 -1.79
C VAL A 183 -32.32 9.12 -0.94
N ARG A 184 -31.17 9.42 -0.30
CA ARG A 184 -30.51 8.48 0.62
C ARG A 184 -31.36 8.16 1.84
N LEU A 185 -32.08 9.14 2.39
CA LEU A 185 -33.03 8.90 3.47
C LEU A 185 -34.19 7.98 3.04
N ALA A 186 -34.70 8.14 1.81
CA ALA A 186 -35.69 7.22 1.27
C ALA A 186 -35.15 5.79 1.11
N GLN A 187 -33.90 5.65 0.66
CA GLN A 187 -33.18 4.35 0.59
C GLN A 187 -32.96 3.76 1.99
N LYS A 188 -32.52 4.58 2.97
CA LYS A 188 -32.39 4.16 4.38
C LYS A 188 -33.68 3.58 4.94
N ALA A 189 -34.86 4.19 4.61
CA ALA A 189 -36.14 3.69 5.05
C ALA A 189 -36.43 2.26 4.53
N SER A 190 -35.92 1.88 3.36
CA SER A 190 -36.01 0.50 2.86
C SER A 190 -35.23 -0.49 3.76
N VAL A 191 -34.05 -0.13 4.15
CA VAL A 191 -33.22 -0.92 5.08
C VAL A 191 -33.88 -1.01 6.46
N LEU A 192 -34.42 0.10 6.97
CA LEU A 192 -35.13 0.12 8.24
C LEU A 192 -36.38 -0.80 8.23
N ILE A 193 -37.10 -0.89 7.09
CA ILE A 193 -38.21 -1.83 6.91
C ILE A 193 -37.66 -3.27 7.00
N GLY A 194 -36.57 -3.59 6.37
CA GLY A 194 -35.92 -4.90 6.46
C GLY A 194 -35.49 -5.26 7.87
N LEU A 195 -35.00 -4.28 8.64
CA LEU A 195 -34.68 -4.41 10.06
C LEU A 195 -35.87 -4.41 11.00
N HIS A 196 -37.12 -4.39 10.45
CA HIS A 196 -38.37 -4.30 11.19
C HIS A 196 -38.58 -3.00 12.02
N ASN A 197 -37.76 -1.95 11.73
CA ASN A 197 -37.87 -0.63 12.37
C ASN A 197 -38.93 0.24 11.65
N TYR A 198 -40.15 -0.25 11.57
CA TYR A 198 -41.22 0.34 10.76
C TYR A 198 -41.59 1.77 11.17
N GLN A 199 -41.54 2.09 12.47
CA GLN A 199 -41.88 3.42 12.98
C GLN A 199 -40.85 4.47 12.56
N GLU A 200 -39.57 4.12 12.59
CA GLU A 200 -38.47 5.02 12.14
C GLU A 200 -38.57 5.21 10.62
N ALA A 201 -38.81 4.12 9.86
CA ALA A 201 -38.98 4.18 8.42
C ALA A 201 -40.19 5.09 8.05
N GLU A 202 -41.33 4.97 8.73
CA GLU A 202 -42.48 5.83 8.54
C GLU A 202 -42.15 7.30 8.77
N THR A 203 -41.47 7.61 9.89
CA THR A 203 -41.08 8.98 10.24
C THR A 203 -40.17 9.57 9.17
N THR A 204 -39.14 8.85 8.77
CA THR A 204 -38.21 9.26 7.72
C THR A 204 -38.90 9.51 6.40
N LEU A 205 -39.78 8.63 5.96
CA LEU A 205 -40.49 8.77 4.69
C LEU A 205 -41.48 9.93 4.69
N LYS A 206 -42.15 10.20 5.83
CA LYS A 206 -43.02 11.37 5.98
C LYS A 206 -42.27 12.69 5.91
N GLU A 207 -40.99 12.72 6.28
CA GLU A 207 -40.13 13.87 6.12
C GLU A 207 -39.67 14.04 4.65
N VAL A 208 -39.32 12.94 3.98
CA VAL A 208 -38.78 12.94 2.62
C VAL A 208 -39.80 13.20 1.53
N ILE A 209 -41.02 12.63 1.65
CA ILE A 209 -42.04 12.68 0.60
C ILE A 209 -42.45 14.12 0.24
N PRO A 210 -42.70 15.06 1.17
CA PRO A 210 -43.01 16.47 0.85
C PRO A 210 -41.92 17.14 0.02
N PHE A 211 -40.64 16.82 0.25
CA PHE A 211 -39.51 17.31 -0.55
C PHE A 211 -39.55 16.73 -1.95
N LEU A 212 -39.68 15.39 -2.08
CA LEU A 212 -39.70 14.72 -3.39
C LEU A 212 -40.88 15.17 -4.26
N ARG A 213 -42.01 15.52 -3.67
CA ARG A 213 -43.16 16.08 -4.42
C ARG A 213 -42.85 17.39 -5.14
N GLN A 214 -41.84 18.16 -4.69
CA GLN A 214 -41.41 19.42 -5.29
C GLN A 214 -40.37 19.23 -6.35
N THR A 215 -39.83 18.03 -6.51
CA THR A 215 -38.80 17.71 -7.50
C THR A 215 -39.39 17.09 -8.77
N PRO A 216 -38.71 17.17 -9.93
CA PRO A 216 -39.13 16.46 -11.13
C PRO A 216 -38.92 14.93 -11.04
N ASP A 217 -38.28 14.43 -9.99
CA ASP A 217 -37.96 13.01 -9.81
C ASP A 217 -39.18 12.23 -9.34
N ARG A 218 -40.05 11.92 -10.27
CA ARG A 218 -41.28 11.16 -10.03
C ARG A 218 -40.98 9.71 -9.62
N GLN A 219 -39.90 9.14 -10.10
CA GLN A 219 -39.53 7.76 -9.77
C GLN A 219 -39.18 7.62 -8.28
N SER A 220 -38.29 8.49 -7.77
CA SER A 220 -37.96 8.49 -6.33
C SER A 220 -39.16 8.76 -5.44
N LEU A 221 -40.10 9.63 -5.86
CA LEU A 221 -41.33 9.84 -5.16
C LEU A 221 -42.22 8.56 -5.09
N GLY A 222 -42.39 7.88 -6.22
CA GLY A 222 -43.13 6.62 -6.27
C GLY A 222 -42.52 5.54 -5.36
N ILE A 223 -41.22 5.42 -5.37
CA ILE A 223 -40.48 4.48 -4.49
C ILE A 223 -40.72 4.84 -3.02
N ALA A 224 -40.58 6.11 -2.63
CA ALA A 224 -40.80 6.54 -1.24
C ALA A 224 -42.21 6.31 -0.77
N LEU A 225 -43.22 6.59 -1.61
CA LEU A 225 -44.64 6.31 -1.33
C LEU A 225 -44.89 4.81 -1.14
N ASN A 226 -44.35 3.98 -2.04
CA ASN A 226 -44.50 2.54 -1.93
C ASN A 226 -43.87 2.00 -0.62
N LYS A 227 -42.69 2.50 -0.24
CA LYS A 227 -42.03 2.14 1.04
C LYS A 227 -42.82 2.62 2.26
N LEU A 228 -43.44 3.81 2.20
CA LEU A 228 -44.32 4.27 3.27
C LEU A 228 -45.57 3.36 3.41
N GLY A 229 -46.15 2.97 2.29
CA GLY A 229 -47.20 1.98 2.29
C GLY A 229 -46.80 0.66 2.94
N MET A 230 -45.59 0.15 2.61
CA MET A 230 -45.04 -1.06 3.21
C MET A 230 -44.79 -0.91 4.72
N ALA A 231 -44.26 0.22 5.17
CA ALA A 231 -44.02 0.48 6.59
C ALA A 231 -45.37 0.51 7.38
N LEU A 232 -46.40 1.15 6.86
CA LEU A 232 -47.74 1.18 7.46
C LEU A 232 -48.41 -0.19 7.46
N PHE A 233 -48.36 -0.92 6.34
CA PHE A 233 -48.90 -2.26 6.21
C PHE A 233 -48.23 -3.21 7.23
N SER A 234 -46.90 -3.16 7.38
CA SER A 234 -46.18 -3.98 8.35
C SER A 234 -46.58 -3.67 9.81
N GLN A 235 -47.00 -2.43 10.08
CA GLN A 235 -47.59 -2.02 11.38
C GLN A 235 -49.05 -2.39 11.55
N LYS A 236 -49.67 -3.19 10.63
CA LYS A 236 -51.10 -3.57 10.62
C LYS A 236 -52.07 -2.39 10.41
N ARG A 237 -51.58 -1.34 9.75
CA ARG A 237 -52.34 -0.13 9.39
C ARG A 237 -52.68 -0.15 7.90
N GLU A 238 -53.30 -1.25 7.46
CA GLU A 238 -53.57 -1.56 6.05
C GLU A 238 -54.37 -0.46 5.35
N GLN A 239 -55.42 0.12 6.02
CA GLN A 239 -56.22 1.19 5.45
C GLN A 239 -55.44 2.48 5.18
N GLU A 240 -54.49 2.80 6.04
CA GLU A 240 -53.65 3.97 5.89
C GLU A 240 -52.60 3.77 4.78
N ALA A 241 -52.23 2.52 4.50
CA ALA A 241 -51.25 2.17 3.46
C ALA A 241 -51.83 2.32 2.03
N VAL A 242 -53.14 2.06 1.84
CA VAL A 242 -53.77 2.04 0.51
C VAL A 242 -53.50 3.30 -0.32
N PRO A 243 -53.74 4.54 0.17
CA PRO A 243 -53.53 5.73 -0.65
C PRO A 243 -52.06 5.90 -1.13
N TYR A 244 -51.09 5.47 -0.34
CA TYR A 244 -49.70 5.55 -0.71
C TYR A 244 -49.30 4.52 -1.78
N PHE A 245 -49.78 3.29 -1.64
CA PHE A 245 -49.62 2.28 -2.68
C PHE A 245 -50.31 2.67 -3.99
N GLN A 246 -51.53 3.25 -3.89
CA GLN A 246 -52.26 3.69 -5.09
C GLN A 246 -51.51 4.78 -5.83
N GLU A 247 -51.06 5.83 -5.13
CA GLU A 247 -50.31 6.92 -5.74
C GLU A 247 -48.99 6.41 -6.35
N ALA A 248 -48.30 5.50 -5.67
CA ALA A 248 -47.09 4.88 -6.19
C ALA A 248 -47.37 4.09 -7.48
N ALA A 249 -48.39 3.25 -7.49
CA ALA A 249 -48.77 2.47 -8.66
C ALA A 249 -49.14 3.36 -9.87
N ASP A 250 -49.86 4.46 -9.64
CA ASP A 250 -50.22 5.41 -10.69
C ASP A 250 -48.99 6.14 -11.27
N ILE A 251 -48.07 6.52 -10.41
CA ILE A 251 -46.77 7.09 -10.83
C ILE A 251 -46.02 6.11 -11.71
N PHE A 252 -45.81 4.87 -11.27
CA PHE A 252 -45.04 3.88 -12.03
C PHE A 252 -45.72 3.48 -13.34
N GLN A 253 -47.05 3.41 -13.36
CA GLN A 253 -47.79 3.19 -14.60
C GLN A 253 -47.57 4.32 -15.60
N GLN A 254 -47.61 5.61 -15.17
CA GLN A 254 -47.36 6.77 -16.00
C GLN A 254 -45.93 6.80 -16.53
N LEU A 255 -44.95 6.33 -15.72
CA LEU A 255 -43.56 6.25 -16.10
C LEU A 255 -43.26 5.05 -17.02
N GLY A 256 -44.17 4.11 -17.18
CA GLY A 256 -43.92 2.85 -17.86
C GLY A 256 -42.86 1.99 -17.13
N ASP A 257 -42.87 2.00 -15.81
CA ASP A 257 -41.98 1.25 -14.92
C ASP A 257 -42.70 0.01 -14.32
N PRO A 258 -42.80 -1.08 -15.09
CA PRO A 258 -43.52 -2.27 -14.63
C PRO A 258 -42.88 -2.92 -13.42
N TYR A 259 -41.55 -2.79 -13.27
CA TYR A 259 -40.81 -3.38 -12.18
C TYR A 259 -41.19 -2.78 -10.82
N ASN A 260 -41.33 -1.47 -10.73
CA ASN A 260 -41.81 -0.83 -9.49
C ASN A 260 -43.30 -0.87 -9.35
N GLU A 261 -44.08 -0.82 -10.46
CA GLU A 261 -45.54 -0.93 -10.46
C GLU A 261 -46.00 -2.25 -9.81
N VAL A 262 -45.32 -3.37 -10.12
CA VAL A 262 -45.67 -4.70 -9.59
C VAL A 262 -45.67 -4.74 -8.06
N HIS A 263 -44.70 -4.07 -7.43
CA HIS A 263 -44.61 -4.01 -5.96
C HIS A 263 -45.74 -3.18 -5.35
N ALA A 264 -46.10 -2.06 -5.94
CA ALA A 264 -47.19 -1.21 -5.47
C ALA A 264 -48.53 -1.91 -5.64
N ARG A 265 -48.80 -2.58 -6.77
CA ARG A 265 -49.99 -3.37 -7.01
C ARG A 265 -50.16 -4.53 -6.03
N ARG A 266 -49.08 -5.18 -5.69
CA ARG A 266 -49.08 -6.19 -4.64
C ARG A 266 -49.48 -5.62 -3.28
N GLY A 267 -48.90 -4.49 -2.89
CA GLY A 267 -49.25 -3.80 -1.65
C GLY A 267 -50.73 -3.40 -1.59
N LEU A 268 -51.29 -2.93 -2.71
CA LEU A 268 -52.73 -2.64 -2.83
C LEU A 268 -53.56 -3.90 -2.63
N TYR A 269 -53.28 -4.96 -3.36
CA TYR A 269 -53.96 -6.24 -3.24
C TYR A 269 -53.98 -6.73 -1.79
N GLU A 270 -52.82 -6.81 -1.16
CA GLU A 270 -52.65 -7.30 0.20
C GLU A 270 -53.39 -6.40 1.22
N SER A 271 -53.46 -5.08 1.01
CA SER A 271 -54.09 -4.13 1.89
C SER A 271 -55.64 -4.13 1.74
N LEU A 272 -56.15 -4.36 0.52
CA LEU A 272 -57.58 -4.30 0.20
C LEU A 272 -58.31 -5.64 0.40
N TRP A 273 -57.60 -6.75 0.43
CA TRP A 273 -58.15 -8.13 0.40
C TRP A 273 -59.35 -8.36 1.35
N LYS A 274 -59.27 -7.85 2.58
CA LYS A 274 -60.33 -8.07 3.58
C LYS A 274 -61.49 -7.09 3.49
N GLN A 275 -61.24 -5.91 2.91
CA GLN A 275 -62.18 -4.79 3.00
C GLN A 275 -62.90 -4.50 1.69
N ASN A 276 -62.22 -4.67 0.57
CA ASN A 276 -62.75 -4.49 -0.79
C ASN A 276 -62.19 -5.61 -1.71
N PRO A 277 -62.79 -6.82 -1.62
CA PRO A 277 -62.29 -7.98 -2.38
C PRO A 277 -62.36 -7.79 -3.91
N ASP A 278 -63.33 -7.03 -4.40
CA ASP A 278 -63.47 -6.79 -5.85
C ASP A 278 -62.33 -5.92 -6.37
N GLU A 279 -61.98 -4.85 -5.69
CA GLU A 279 -60.86 -4.00 -6.02
C GLU A 279 -59.53 -4.74 -5.83
N ALA A 280 -59.42 -5.51 -4.73
CA ALA A 280 -58.23 -6.34 -4.48
C ALA A 280 -58.00 -7.31 -5.65
N LYS A 281 -59.03 -7.94 -6.20
CA LYS A 281 -58.93 -8.82 -7.35
C LYS A 281 -58.39 -8.08 -8.59
N LEU A 282 -58.88 -6.88 -8.86
CA LEU A 282 -58.40 -6.06 -9.99
C LEU A 282 -56.91 -5.77 -9.85
N GLN A 283 -56.46 -5.44 -8.63
CA GLN A 283 -55.01 -5.20 -8.37
C GLN A 283 -54.17 -6.48 -8.48
N LEU A 284 -54.70 -7.63 -8.09
CA LEU A 284 -54.07 -8.94 -8.24
C LEU A 284 -53.93 -9.34 -9.71
N ASP A 285 -54.97 -9.13 -10.51
CA ASP A 285 -54.91 -9.42 -11.96
C ASP A 285 -53.84 -8.58 -12.63
N ARG A 286 -53.81 -7.27 -12.33
CA ARG A 286 -52.76 -6.37 -12.86
C ARG A 286 -51.34 -6.76 -12.37
N PHE A 287 -51.19 -7.16 -11.11
CA PHE A 287 -49.95 -7.68 -10.55
C PHE A 287 -49.46 -8.90 -11.34
N ASN A 288 -50.35 -9.86 -11.65
CA ASN A 288 -50.01 -11.06 -12.39
C ASN A 288 -49.58 -10.74 -13.83
N ASP A 289 -50.31 -9.85 -14.54
CA ASP A 289 -49.99 -9.40 -15.89
C ASP A 289 -48.56 -8.78 -15.94
N LEU A 290 -48.26 -7.90 -14.98
CA LEU A 290 -46.97 -7.24 -14.88
C LEU A 290 -45.87 -8.26 -14.56
N LYS A 291 -46.10 -9.17 -13.62
CA LYS A 291 -45.18 -10.21 -13.25
C LYS A 291 -44.83 -11.11 -14.45
N ASP A 292 -45.83 -11.53 -15.21
CA ASP A 292 -45.60 -12.38 -16.40
C ASP A 292 -44.86 -11.63 -17.48
N SER A 293 -45.14 -10.33 -17.67
CA SER A 293 -44.42 -9.47 -18.59
C SER A 293 -42.95 -9.33 -18.20
N ILE A 294 -42.68 -9.09 -16.91
CA ILE A 294 -41.31 -8.98 -16.37
C ILE A 294 -40.54 -10.31 -16.53
N TYR A 295 -41.21 -11.45 -16.22
CA TYR A 295 -40.60 -12.78 -16.31
C TYR A 295 -40.30 -13.19 -17.77
N ASN A 296 -41.14 -12.85 -18.71
CA ASN A 296 -40.96 -13.13 -20.12
C ASN A 296 -39.80 -12.30 -20.74
N ASN A 297 -39.54 -11.13 -20.18
CA ASN A 297 -38.40 -10.28 -20.56
C ASN A 297 -37.12 -10.62 -19.81
N VAL A 298 -37.11 -11.62 -18.92
CA VAL A 298 -35.94 -11.92 -18.08
C VAL A 298 -34.81 -12.50 -18.91
N SER A 299 -33.92 -11.62 -19.28
CA SER A 299 -32.57 -11.93 -19.74
C SER A 299 -31.65 -12.44 -18.62
N ALA A 300 -32.18 -12.82 -17.43
CA ALA A 300 -31.36 -13.39 -16.37
C ALA A 300 -30.64 -14.67 -16.82
N ASP A 301 -31.33 -15.55 -17.54
CA ASP A 301 -30.73 -16.73 -18.15
C ASP A 301 -29.74 -16.37 -19.28
N LYS A 302 -30.06 -15.34 -20.06
CA LYS A 302 -29.15 -14.81 -21.09
C LYS A 302 -27.93 -14.15 -20.48
N LEU A 303 -28.10 -13.35 -19.42
CA LEU A 303 -26.99 -12.78 -18.67
C LEU A 303 -26.14 -13.87 -17.98
N ALA A 304 -26.79 -14.90 -17.41
CA ALA A 304 -26.10 -16.05 -16.84
C ALA A 304 -25.28 -16.79 -17.90
N LYS A 305 -25.85 -16.99 -19.10
CA LYS A 305 -25.15 -17.58 -20.24
C LYS A 305 -24.00 -16.70 -20.72
N TYR A 306 -24.24 -15.39 -20.87
CA TYR A 306 -23.20 -14.42 -21.19
C TYR A 306 -22.06 -14.44 -20.17
N ASN A 307 -22.39 -14.49 -18.87
CA ASN A 307 -21.39 -14.60 -17.81
C ASN A 307 -20.64 -15.93 -17.82
N ALA A 308 -21.29 -17.02 -18.19
CA ALA A 308 -20.64 -18.33 -18.35
C ALA A 308 -19.66 -18.32 -19.54
N GLU A 309 -19.99 -17.60 -20.60
CA GLU A 309 -19.16 -17.49 -21.80
C GLU A 309 -18.03 -16.46 -21.65
N PHE A 310 -18.30 -15.31 -21.02
CA PHE A 310 -17.37 -14.17 -20.90
C PHE A 310 -16.90 -13.90 -19.47
N GLY A 311 -17.61 -14.38 -18.44
CA GLY A 311 -17.20 -14.25 -17.05
C GLY A 311 -15.96 -15.07 -16.69
N ASN A 312 -15.70 -16.13 -17.47
CA ASN A 312 -14.45 -16.88 -17.36
C ASN A 312 -13.22 -16.03 -17.72
N ASP A 313 -13.34 -15.07 -18.64
CA ASP A 313 -12.22 -14.20 -19.02
C ASP A 313 -11.85 -13.24 -17.90
N TRP A 314 -12.84 -12.67 -17.19
CA TRP A 314 -12.60 -11.81 -16.03
C TRP A 314 -11.99 -12.59 -14.85
N LEU A 315 -12.54 -13.75 -14.51
CA LEU A 315 -11.99 -14.67 -13.50
C LEU A 315 -10.60 -15.19 -13.90
N GLN A 316 -10.33 -15.34 -15.19
CA GLN A 316 -9.00 -15.71 -15.68
C GLN A 316 -8.01 -14.56 -15.55
N ILE A 317 -8.42 -13.32 -15.80
CA ILE A 317 -7.58 -12.13 -15.63
C ILE A 317 -7.26 -11.94 -14.14
N GLU A 318 -8.26 -11.96 -13.25
CA GLU A 318 -8.06 -11.86 -11.80
C GLU A 318 -7.22 -13.02 -11.24
N ASN A 319 -7.47 -14.26 -11.71
CA ASN A 319 -6.64 -15.43 -11.36
C ASN A 319 -5.23 -15.33 -11.96
N HIS A 320 -5.06 -14.68 -13.12
CA HIS A 320 -3.75 -14.48 -13.73
C HIS A 320 -2.92 -13.44 -12.94
N GLU A 321 -3.51 -12.34 -12.51
CA GLU A 321 -2.86 -11.33 -11.66
C GLU A 321 -2.50 -11.91 -10.28
N GLN A 322 -3.42 -12.64 -9.64
CA GLN A 322 -3.15 -13.32 -8.38
C GLN A 322 -2.07 -14.41 -8.52
N ARG A 323 -2.07 -15.15 -9.64
CA ARG A 323 -1.00 -16.13 -9.95
C ARG A 323 0.33 -15.45 -10.19
N GLN A 324 0.36 -14.34 -10.93
CA GLN A 324 1.57 -13.56 -11.13
C GLN A 324 2.09 -12.99 -9.80
N ALA A 325 1.24 -12.39 -8.96
CA ALA A 325 1.64 -11.90 -7.65
C ALA A 325 2.21 -13.00 -6.75
N LYS A 326 1.59 -14.20 -6.75
CA LYS A 326 2.12 -15.38 -6.04
C LYS A 326 3.46 -15.86 -6.61
N LEU A 327 3.62 -15.86 -7.94
CA LEU A 327 4.88 -16.21 -8.59
C LEU A 327 6.00 -15.22 -8.25
N TRP A 328 5.71 -13.92 -8.25
CA TRP A 328 6.66 -12.90 -7.81
C TRP A 328 7.04 -13.04 -6.34
N ALA A 329 6.08 -13.34 -5.46
CA ALA A 329 6.35 -13.60 -4.04
C ALA A 329 7.24 -14.85 -3.84
N ILE A 330 6.98 -15.94 -4.58
CA ILE A 330 7.80 -17.15 -4.55
C ILE A 330 9.21 -16.84 -5.08
N LEU A 331 9.33 -16.11 -6.18
CA LEU A 331 10.62 -15.70 -6.75
C LEU A 331 11.44 -14.86 -5.76
N ALA A 332 10.80 -13.88 -5.10
CA ALA A 332 11.43 -13.06 -4.06
C ALA A 332 11.90 -13.92 -2.87
N ALA A 333 11.11 -14.89 -2.42
CA ALA A 333 11.49 -15.82 -1.37
C ALA A 333 12.68 -16.70 -1.77
N VAL A 334 12.72 -17.21 -3.01
CA VAL A 334 13.84 -17.99 -3.54
C VAL A 334 15.11 -17.15 -3.60
N ILE A 335 15.03 -15.90 -4.07
CA ILE A 335 16.18 -14.97 -4.10
C ILE A 335 16.69 -14.70 -2.67
N ALA A 336 15.80 -14.50 -1.70
CA ALA A 336 16.18 -14.30 -0.30
C ALA A 336 16.92 -15.51 0.28
N VAL A 337 16.49 -16.73 -0.03
CA VAL A 337 17.16 -17.96 0.38
C VAL A 337 18.56 -18.08 -0.27
N ILE A 338 18.68 -17.79 -1.56
CA ILE A 338 19.97 -17.82 -2.28
C ILE A 338 20.94 -16.81 -1.66
N LEU A 339 20.46 -15.59 -1.35
CA LEU A 339 21.29 -14.57 -0.68
C LEU A 339 21.71 -15.00 0.72
N ALA A 340 20.81 -15.59 1.50
CA ALA A 340 21.12 -16.11 2.84
C ALA A 340 22.18 -17.21 2.78
N VAL A 341 22.08 -18.13 1.81
CA VAL A 341 23.07 -19.19 1.58
C VAL A 341 24.41 -18.60 1.14
N ALA A 342 24.42 -17.61 0.24
CA ALA A 342 25.64 -16.94 -0.19
C ALA A 342 26.33 -16.21 0.96
N ILE A 343 25.57 -15.50 1.81
CA ILE A 343 26.08 -14.84 3.03
C ILE A 343 26.65 -15.88 4.00
N TRP A 344 25.97 -17.01 4.19
CA TRP A 344 26.47 -18.08 5.04
C TRP A 344 27.79 -18.68 4.53
N PHE A 345 27.91 -18.94 3.20
CA PHE A 345 29.15 -19.40 2.60
C PHE A 345 30.26 -18.38 2.75
N TYR A 346 29.97 -17.09 2.53
CA TYR A 346 30.93 -16.01 2.71
C TYR A 346 31.42 -15.91 4.17
N MET A 347 30.51 -15.99 5.15
CA MET A 347 30.87 -15.99 6.57
C MET A 347 31.71 -17.21 6.93
N ARG A 348 31.33 -18.39 6.43
CA ARG A 348 32.08 -19.65 6.65
C ARG A 348 33.48 -19.57 6.03
N TYR A 349 33.61 -19.05 4.82
CA TYR A 349 34.90 -18.81 4.16
C TYR A 349 35.75 -17.84 4.97
N ARG A 350 35.19 -16.74 5.41
CA ARG A 350 35.90 -15.74 6.23
C ARG A 350 36.36 -16.33 7.58
N HIS A 351 35.53 -17.13 8.20
CA HIS A 351 35.85 -17.83 9.44
C HIS A 351 36.99 -18.85 9.26
N GLN A 352 36.95 -19.64 8.20
CA GLN A 352 38.07 -20.58 7.87
C GLN A 352 39.37 -19.85 7.57
N LYS A 353 39.30 -18.74 6.85
CA LYS A 353 40.50 -17.90 6.59
C LYS A 353 41.10 -17.36 7.90
N GLN A 354 40.25 -16.93 8.85
CA GLN A 354 40.72 -16.44 10.15
C GLN A 354 41.36 -17.54 11.00
N ILE A 355 40.80 -18.75 10.96
CA ILE A 355 41.40 -19.92 11.63
C ILE A 355 42.79 -20.23 11.06
N ARG A 356 42.96 -20.19 9.72
CA ARG A 356 44.26 -20.42 9.09
C ARG A 356 45.30 -19.36 9.49
N ILE A 357 44.92 -18.09 9.47
CA ILE A 357 45.78 -16.98 9.87
C ILE A 357 46.18 -17.14 11.35
N ASN A 358 45.27 -17.49 12.24
CA ASN A 358 45.56 -17.68 13.65
C ASN A 358 46.47 -18.90 13.88
N ALA A 359 46.32 -19.98 13.08
CA ALA A 359 47.19 -21.14 13.17
C ALA A 359 48.63 -20.80 12.71
N GLU A 360 48.79 -20.10 11.55
CA GLU A 360 50.07 -19.64 11.07
C GLU A 360 50.77 -18.68 12.06
N LEU A 361 49.99 -17.78 12.67
CA LEU A 361 50.50 -16.86 13.70
C LEU A 361 50.98 -17.62 14.94
N SER A 362 50.23 -18.63 15.38
CA SER A 362 50.58 -19.47 16.54
C SER A 362 51.87 -20.25 16.30
N GLU A 363 52.02 -20.79 15.10
CA GLU A 363 53.26 -21.53 14.70
C GLU A 363 54.45 -20.58 14.64
N ARG A 364 54.29 -19.39 14.10
CA ARG A 364 55.36 -18.37 14.04
C ARG A 364 55.74 -17.81 15.41
N ILE A 365 54.76 -17.68 16.33
CA ILE A 365 55.02 -17.32 17.73
C ILE A 365 55.86 -18.42 18.43
N LYS A 366 55.54 -19.69 18.13
CA LYS A 366 56.29 -20.81 18.68
C LYS A 366 57.75 -20.83 18.19
N GLU A 367 57.98 -20.64 16.88
CA GLU A 367 59.33 -20.52 16.29
C GLU A 367 60.11 -19.34 16.88
N LEU A 368 59.45 -18.19 17.07
CA LEU A 368 60.10 -17.03 17.68
C LEU A 368 60.47 -17.24 19.12
N ARG A 369 59.62 -18.00 19.87
CA ARG A 369 59.88 -18.34 21.26
C ARG A 369 61.08 -19.29 21.37
N GLU A 370 61.17 -20.30 20.53
CA GLU A 370 62.33 -21.20 20.44
C GLU A 370 63.60 -20.46 20.12
N LYS A 371 63.59 -19.51 19.16
CA LYS A 371 64.74 -18.65 18.83
C LYS A 371 65.10 -17.73 19.98
N TYR A 372 64.13 -17.20 20.70
CA TYR A 372 64.38 -16.36 21.86
C TYR A 372 65.01 -17.14 23.01
N ASP A 373 64.54 -18.34 23.24
CA ASP A 373 65.11 -19.23 24.29
C ASP A 373 66.54 -19.61 23.95
N ILE A 374 66.88 -19.91 22.68
CA ILE A 374 68.25 -20.16 22.19
C ILE A 374 69.13 -18.91 22.35
N LEU A 375 68.61 -17.72 22.05
CA LEU A 375 69.33 -16.47 22.17
C LEU A 375 69.64 -16.10 23.61
N ASN A 376 68.68 -16.36 24.51
CA ASN A 376 68.86 -16.20 25.96
C ASN A 376 69.91 -17.16 26.51
N GLU A 377 69.86 -18.42 26.07
CA GLU A 377 70.86 -19.42 26.49
C GLU A 377 72.28 -19.04 25.95
N GLN A 378 72.38 -18.48 24.73
CA GLN A 378 73.61 -17.92 24.18
C GLN A 378 74.07 -16.67 24.94
N TYR A 379 73.13 -15.80 25.36
CA TYR A 379 73.40 -14.58 26.12
C TYR A 379 73.93 -14.92 27.56
N ASP A 380 73.21 -15.87 28.21
CA ASP A 380 73.65 -16.36 29.54
C ASP A 380 75.04 -17.07 29.47
N ASN A 381 75.34 -17.81 28.39
CA ASN A 381 76.64 -18.41 28.15
C ASN A 381 77.72 -17.36 27.81
N ALA A 382 77.33 -16.26 27.12
CA ALA A 382 78.30 -15.17 26.82
C ALA A 382 78.66 -14.33 28.06
N LEU A 383 77.62 -14.15 28.97
CA LEU A 383 77.87 -13.52 30.29
C LEU A 383 78.74 -14.37 31.24
N ALA A 384 78.71 -15.69 31.07
CA ALA A 384 79.55 -16.62 31.88
C ALA A 384 80.99 -16.67 31.42
N THR A 385 81.34 -16.16 30.16
CA THR A 385 82.68 -16.27 29.53
C THR A 385 83.40 -14.94 29.26
N GLY A 386 82.74 -13.74 29.51
CA GLY A 386 83.31 -12.43 29.16
C GLY A 386 83.84 -11.63 30.33
N ASN A 387 85.14 -11.50 30.41
CA ASN A 387 85.92 -10.54 31.21
C ASN A 387 85.64 -9.08 30.74
N ASN A 388 85.46 -8.19 31.76
CA ASN A 388 85.87 -6.80 31.95
C ASN A 388 86.08 -5.89 30.67
N ASP A 389 85.24 -4.85 30.58
CA ASP A 389 85.76 -3.47 30.65
C ASP A 389 84.67 -2.43 30.95
N ASP A 390 84.97 -1.55 31.85
CA ASP A 390 84.48 -0.24 32.27
C ASP A 390 83.06 0.27 31.85
N GLY A 391 82.16 0.28 32.80
CA GLY A 391 80.95 1.06 32.78
C GLY A 391 80.10 0.67 34.01
N GLU A 392 79.75 1.60 34.88
CA GLU A 392 79.03 1.48 36.15
C GLU A 392 78.16 0.23 36.24
N GLU A 393 78.59 -0.69 37.17
CA GLU A 393 77.88 -1.94 37.49
C GLU A 393 76.47 -1.61 38.12
N LEU A 394 75.42 -1.63 37.28
CA LEU A 394 74.06 -1.83 37.81
C LEU A 394 74.05 -3.20 38.46
N ASP A 395 73.73 -3.20 39.78
CA ASP A 395 73.55 -4.42 40.56
C ASP A 395 72.71 -5.46 39.80
N ALA A 396 73.10 -6.75 39.84
CA ALA A 396 72.45 -7.83 39.11
C ALA A 396 70.92 -7.89 39.41
N THR A 397 70.54 -7.44 40.60
CA THR A 397 69.12 -7.28 40.99
C THR A 397 68.34 -6.20 40.26
N ASP A 398 68.99 -5.15 39.77
CA ASP A 398 68.38 -4.02 39.05
C ASP A 398 68.23 -4.32 37.57
N ASN A 399 69.17 -5.04 36.99
CA ASN A 399 69.04 -5.56 35.61
C ASN A 399 67.95 -6.63 35.55
N GLU A 400 67.78 -7.52 36.53
CA GLU A 400 66.68 -8.48 36.63
C GLU A 400 65.34 -7.78 36.77
N PHE A 401 65.23 -6.69 37.52
CA PHE A 401 64.02 -5.92 37.67
C PHE A 401 63.59 -5.25 36.38
N LEU A 402 64.54 -4.60 35.63
CA LEU A 402 64.22 -3.99 34.33
C LEU A 402 63.82 -5.05 33.32
N SER A 403 64.50 -6.18 33.24
CA SER A 403 64.15 -7.30 32.36
C SER A 403 62.74 -7.81 32.65
N LYS A 404 62.41 -8.07 33.93
CA LYS A 404 61.05 -8.47 34.34
C LYS A 404 60.03 -7.43 34.01
N THR A 405 60.32 -6.15 34.18
CA THR A 405 59.44 -5.05 33.86
C THR A 405 59.13 -5.00 32.37
N ILE A 406 60.14 -5.12 31.52
CA ILE A 406 59.97 -5.14 30.05
C ILE A 406 59.15 -6.34 29.60
N ASN A 407 59.38 -7.53 30.19
CA ASN A 407 58.63 -8.75 29.89
C ASN A 407 57.18 -8.61 30.25
N VAL A 408 56.86 -8.10 31.45
CA VAL A 408 55.51 -7.84 31.91
C VAL A 408 54.81 -6.82 31.01
N ILE A 409 55.50 -5.75 30.61
CA ILE A 409 54.94 -4.77 29.67
C ILE A 409 54.59 -5.43 28.32
N ASN A 410 55.51 -6.26 27.80
CA ASN A 410 55.27 -6.96 26.51
C ASN A 410 54.10 -7.95 26.58
N GLU A 411 53.94 -8.67 27.70
CA GLU A 411 52.74 -9.52 27.93
C GLU A 411 51.44 -8.72 27.97
N LEU A 412 51.42 -7.61 28.74
CA LEU A 412 50.24 -6.76 28.88
C LEU A 412 49.87 -6.04 27.56
N ILE A 413 50.85 -5.71 26.70
CA ILE A 413 50.57 -5.20 25.35
C ILE A 413 49.72 -6.18 24.55
N LEU A 414 49.97 -7.48 24.67
CA LEU A 414 49.20 -8.52 23.97
C LEU A 414 47.74 -8.65 24.46
N THR A 415 47.50 -8.30 25.73
CA THR A 415 46.14 -8.33 26.32
C THR A 415 45.33 -7.06 26.03
N GLY A 416 45.96 -6.00 25.51
CA GLY A 416 45.34 -4.72 25.21
C GLY A 416 45.03 -3.85 26.45
N GLN A 417 45.35 -4.31 27.67
CA GLN A 417 45.13 -3.59 28.91
C GLN A 417 46.47 -3.27 29.57
N ILE A 418 47.07 -2.14 29.18
CA ILE A 418 48.36 -1.75 29.70
C ILE A 418 48.33 -0.35 30.32
N ASP A 419 48.54 -0.30 31.62
CA ASP A 419 48.81 0.92 32.39
C ASP A 419 49.84 0.63 33.51
N ALA A 420 50.29 1.66 34.20
CA ALA A 420 51.28 1.55 35.24
C ALA A 420 50.80 0.74 36.47
N ASN A 421 49.49 0.69 36.73
CA ASN A 421 48.93 -0.09 37.82
C ASN A 421 48.99 -1.58 37.51
N HIS A 422 48.58 -2.00 36.33
CA HIS A 422 48.65 -3.40 35.87
C HIS A 422 50.08 -3.92 35.82
N VAL A 423 51.05 -3.09 35.42
CA VAL A 423 52.45 -3.47 35.43
C VAL A 423 52.97 -3.64 36.85
N ALA A 424 52.66 -2.70 37.76
CA ALA A 424 53.05 -2.81 39.18
C ALA A 424 52.45 -4.06 39.86
N GLU A 425 51.16 -4.31 39.62
CA GLU A 425 50.43 -5.48 40.15
C GLU A 425 51.08 -6.80 39.69
N ARG A 426 51.41 -6.92 38.43
CA ARG A 426 52.07 -8.12 37.88
C ARG A 426 53.50 -8.31 38.39
N LEU A 427 54.18 -7.23 38.78
CA LEU A 427 55.48 -7.28 39.44
C LEU A 427 55.41 -7.55 40.95
N GLY A 428 54.18 -7.61 41.52
CA GLY A 428 53.97 -7.75 42.93
C GLY A 428 54.38 -6.51 43.75
N LEU A 429 54.29 -5.33 43.14
CA LEU A 429 54.69 -4.04 43.72
C LEU A 429 53.47 -3.10 43.85
N SER A 430 53.49 -2.20 44.83
CA SER A 430 52.60 -1.06 44.80
C SER A 430 53.00 -0.10 43.70
N LEU A 431 52.04 0.68 43.13
CA LEU A 431 52.36 1.66 42.12
C LEU A 431 53.43 2.68 42.55
N TYR A 432 53.45 3.01 43.86
CA TYR A 432 54.44 3.91 44.44
C TYR A 432 55.84 3.29 44.41
N GLN A 433 55.98 2.02 44.82
CA GLN A 433 57.24 1.30 44.78
C GLN A 433 57.77 1.11 43.35
N PHE A 434 56.87 0.75 42.42
CA PHE A 434 57.21 0.63 41.03
C PHE A 434 57.71 1.94 40.45
N ARG A 435 57.03 3.06 40.74
CA ARG A 435 57.43 4.39 40.30
C ARG A 435 58.80 4.80 40.85
N GLN A 436 59.01 4.61 42.13
CA GLN A 436 60.31 4.97 42.77
C GLN A 436 61.44 4.14 42.21
N ARG A 437 61.26 2.83 42.11
CA ARG A 437 62.35 1.94 41.63
C ARG A 437 62.68 2.14 40.15
N LEU A 438 61.63 2.34 39.34
CA LEU A 438 61.84 2.60 37.90
C LEU A 438 62.53 3.95 37.65
N ALA A 439 62.10 5.00 38.38
CA ALA A 439 62.71 6.33 38.23
C ALA A 439 64.16 6.34 38.69
N ALA A 440 64.51 5.60 39.73
CA ALA A 440 65.90 5.47 40.20
C ALA A 440 66.82 4.81 39.16
N LEU A 441 66.29 3.89 38.32
CA LEU A 441 67.04 3.14 37.32
C LEU A 441 67.04 3.72 35.91
N THR A 442 66.02 4.46 35.57
CA THR A 442 65.80 4.90 34.15
C THR A 442 65.58 6.41 33.99
N ASP A 443 65.40 7.13 35.12
CA ASP A 443 65.00 8.52 35.15
C ASP A 443 63.69 8.82 34.43
N GLU A 444 62.87 7.76 34.16
CA GLU A 444 61.61 7.85 33.48
C GLU A 444 60.41 7.60 34.43
N THR A 445 59.27 8.21 34.09
CA THR A 445 58.00 7.80 34.75
C THR A 445 57.50 6.47 34.18
N PRO A 446 56.75 5.67 34.93
CA PRO A 446 56.19 4.40 34.44
C PRO A 446 55.43 4.57 33.12
N GLN A 447 54.70 5.66 32.96
CA GLN A 447 53.91 5.93 31.75
C GLN A 447 54.80 6.26 30.55
N SER A 448 55.88 7.02 30.76
CA SER A 448 56.90 7.28 29.74
C SER A 448 57.59 5.98 29.32
N PHE A 449 58.02 5.17 30.29
CA PHE A 449 58.71 3.91 30.05
C PHE A 449 57.86 2.90 29.27
N ILE A 450 56.61 2.71 29.69
CA ILE A 450 55.61 1.87 28.97
C ILE A 450 55.47 2.38 27.53
N GLN A 451 55.34 3.70 27.36
CA GLN A 451 55.22 4.29 26.02
C GLN A 451 56.46 4.06 25.16
N THR A 452 57.65 4.17 25.74
CA THR A 452 58.92 3.89 25.05
C THR A 452 58.96 2.44 24.55
N ILE A 453 58.57 1.46 25.38
CA ILE A 453 58.50 0.04 24.98
C ILE A 453 57.45 -0.17 23.85
N ARG A 454 56.30 0.42 23.96
CA ARG A 454 55.25 0.32 22.93
C ARG A 454 55.73 0.91 21.58
N MET A 455 56.47 2.01 21.60
CA MET A 455 57.01 2.64 20.40
C MET A 455 58.19 1.87 19.79
N ARG A 456 59.05 1.28 20.63
CA ARG A 456 60.14 0.36 20.14
C ARG A 456 59.50 -0.86 19.46
N ARG A 457 58.46 -1.44 20.03
CA ARG A 457 57.68 -2.54 19.41
C ARG A 457 57.05 -2.11 18.09
N ALA A 458 56.47 -0.91 18.03
CA ALA A 458 55.86 -0.37 16.79
C ALA A 458 56.89 -0.22 15.69
N ARG A 459 58.07 0.34 16.01
CA ARG A 459 59.16 0.46 15.10
C ARG A 459 59.65 -0.91 14.60
N HIS A 460 59.81 -1.87 15.48
CA HIS A 460 60.22 -3.24 15.11
C HIS A 460 59.21 -3.90 14.16
N LEU A 461 57.92 -3.73 14.40
CA LEU A 461 56.87 -4.24 13.51
C LEU A 461 56.93 -3.59 12.13
N LEU A 462 57.14 -2.28 12.05
CA LEU A 462 57.25 -1.56 10.77
C LEU A 462 58.54 -1.91 10.00
N ASP A 463 59.63 -2.17 10.73
CA ASP A 463 60.95 -2.56 10.15
C ASP A 463 60.89 -3.97 9.54
N ASN A 464 60.19 -4.91 10.20
CA ASN A 464 60.18 -6.32 9.80
C ASN A 464 58.95 -6.73 9.00
N HIS A 465 57.88 -5.91 9.06
CA HIS A 465 56.58 -6.17 8.42
C HIS A 465 56.05 -4.91 7.73
N PRO A 466 56.77 -4.38 6.69
CA PRO A 466 56.36 -3.16 6.00
C PRO A 466 55.05 -3.28 5.25
N GLU A 467 54.54 -4.51 5.05
CA GLU A 467 53.24 -4.81 4.45
C GLU A 467 52.06 -4.63 5.41
N MET A 468 52.30 -4.49 6.71
CA MET A 468 51.24 -4.35 7.70
C MET A 468 50.56 -2.99 7.62
N ASN A 469 49.25 -2.97 7.76
CA ASN A 469 48.48 -1.73 7.87
C ASN A 469 48.82 -1.00 9.19
N ILE A 470 48.97 0.33 9.11
CA ILE A 470 49.28 1.18 10.28
C ILE A 470 48.25 0.96 11.42
N SER A 471 46.99 0.68 11.09
CA SER A 471 45.93 0.36 12.10
C SER A 471 46.18 -0.97 12.79
N GLU A 472 46.73 -1.96 12.11
CA GLU A 472 47.11 -3.26 12.67
C GLU A 472 48.30 -3.11 13.59
N VAL A 473 49.34 -2.35 13.19
CA VAL A 473 50.48 -2.04 14.04
C VAL A 473 50.05 -1.30 15.32
N ALA A 474 49.11 -0.34 15.20
CA ALA A 474 48.56 0.38 16.34
C ALA A 474 47.92 -0.59 17.35
N MET A 475 47.07 -1.50 16.88
CA MET A 475 46.39 -2.52 17.71
C MET A 475 47.41 -3.46 18.39
N LEU A 476 48.41 -3.93 17.65
CA LEU A 476 49.47 -4.80 18.18
C LEU A 476 50.39 -4.11 19.19
N CYS A 477 50.34 -2.79 19.26
CA CYS A 477 50.97 -1.97 20.28
C CYS A 477 50.03 -1.47 21.36
N ALA A 478 48.84 -2.09 21.47
CA ALA A 478 47.78 -1.77 22.46
C ALA A 478 47.23 -0.32 22.36
N TYR A 479 47.13 0.23 21.13
CA TYR A 479 46.42 1.48 20.89
C TYR A 479 45.00 1.17 20.41
N ASN A 480 43.99 1.80 21.04
CA ASN A 480 42.59 1.64 20.68
C ASN A 480 42.20 2.38 19.38
N ASP A 481 43.01 3.36 18.97
CA ASP A 481 42.81 4.13 17.74
C ASP A 481 44.12 4.53 17.05
N THR A 482 44.07 4.57 15.76
CA THR A 482 45.21 4.94 14.88
C THR A 482 45.69 6.40 15.04
N PRO A 483 44.81 7.39 15.25
CA PRO A 483 45.20 8.77 15.49
C PRO A 483 46.07 8.95 16.74
N ASN A 484 45.74 8.30 17.84
CA ASN A 484 46.53 8.35 19.07
C ASN A 484 47.89 7.69 18.89
N PHE A 485 47.90 6.53 18.24
CA PHE A 485 49.13 5.85 17.84
C PHE A 485 50.05 6.75 16.97
N THR A 486 49.51 7.33 15.92
CA THR A 486 50.26 8.19 14.97
C THR A 486 50.86 9.39 15.70
N ARG A 487 50.15 10.02 16.62
CA ARG A 487 50.62 11.13 17.44
C ARG A 487 51.78 10.68 18.37
N ALA A 488 51.61 9.53 19.01
CA ALA A 488 52.63 8.97 19.88
C ALA A 488 53.91 8.62 19.10
N PHE A 489 53.76 7.98 17.96
CA PHE A 489 54.87 7.60 17.11
C PHE A 489 55.64 8.82 16.57
N LYS A 490 54.88 9.85 16.08
CA LYS A 490 55.50 11.11 15.63
C LYS A 490 56.25 11.85 16.75
N ARG A 491 55.71 11.82 17.96
CA ARG A 491 56.36 12.42 19.13
C ARG A 491 57.67 11.72 19.47
N THR A 492 57.72 10.39 19.36
CA THR A 492 58.92 9.57 19.69
C THR A 492 59.95 9.57 18.59
N PHE A 493 59.56 9.51 17.33
CA PHE A 493 60.49 9.33 16.19
C PHE A 493 60.57 10.57 15.24
N GLY A 494 59.84 11.64 15.53
CA GLY A 494 59.89 12.90 14.77
C GLY A 494 59.07 12.86 13.47
N MET A 495 58.55 11.71 13.03
CA MET A 495 57.81 11.51 11.80
C MET A 495 56.63 10.54 11.98
N THR A 496 55.64 10.59 11.10
CA THR A 496 54.51 9.67 11.18
C THR A 496 54.91 8.24 10.77
N PRO A 497 54.16 7.19 11.19
CA PRO A 497 54.43 5.81 10.76
C PRO A 497 54.46 5.66 9.24
N THR A 498 53.59 6.34 8.50
CA THR A 498 53.54 6.33 7.03
C THR A 498 54.84 6.94 6.45
N GLN A 499 55.25 8.14 6.94
CA GLN A 499 56.50 8.77 6.54
C GLN A 499 57.75 7.91 6.90
N TYR A 500 57.64 7.14 7.99
CA TYR A 500 58.70 6.22 8.40
C TYR A 500 58.89 5.07 7.39
N LEU A 501 57.78 4.47 6.93
CA LEU A 501 57.82 3.41 5.92
C LEU A 501 58.26 3.94 4.53
N GLU A 502 57.77 5.13 4.12
CA GLU A 502 58.21 5.78 2.85
C GLU A 502 59.69 6.10 2.81
N LYS A 503 60.34 6.31 3.95
CA LYS A 503 61.77 6.59 4.05
C LYS A 503 62.61 5.33 4.02
N GLN A 504 62.02 4.16 4.23
CA GLN A 504 62.70 2.86 4.18
C GLN A 504 62.64 2.18 2.80
N GLN A 505 61.69 2.62 1.95
CA GLN A 505 61.62 2.27 0.53
C GLN A 505 62.54 3.19 -0.30
#